data_d75d515c64477d291b34a71589ad3a9f
#
_entry.id   d75d515c64477d291b34a71589ad3a9f
#
_cell.length_a   1.000
_cell.length_b   1.000
_cell.length_c   1.000
_cell.angle_alpha   90.00
_cell.angle_beta   90.00
_cell.angle_gamma   90.00
#
_symmetry.space_group_name_H-M   'P 1'
#
loop_
_entity.id
_entity.type
_entity.pdbx_description
1 polymer ?
#
loop_
_entity_poly.entity_id
_entity_poly.type
_entity_poly.pdbx_seq_one_letter_code
_entity_poly.pdbx_strand_id
1 'polypeptide(L)'
;LWRRSSCKTLKPNMDPKYWAALVPPFKRTFRSSLAYRLALVGEGRFDGMLTLRPTWEWDVAAGALIVTEAGGIVSDQKGQAAVFNNPHPQINGMVAAGGIHAALIDALA
;
A
#
# COMPACT_ATOMS: atom_id res chain seq x y z
N LEU A 1 10.68 -0.06 -13.37
CA LEU A 1 10.12 -0.37 -12.06
C LEU A 1 9.55 -1.78 -11.97
N TRP A 2 8.83 -2.20 -13.00
CA TRP A 2 8.16 -3.50 -13.02
C TRP A 2 8.99 -4.62 -13.63
N ARG A 3 10.14 -4.32 -14.22
CA ARG A 3 10.93 -5.32 -14.94
C ARG A 3 11.58 -6.37 -14.06
N ARG A 4 11.59 -6.17 -12.77
CA ARG A 4 12.17 -7.15 -11.86
C ARG A 4 11.07 -7.97 -11.22
N SER A 5 11.14 -9.26 -11.41
CA SER A 5 10.29 -10.18 -10.67
C SER A 5 10.56 -10.12 -9.15
N SER A 6 11.58 -9.39 -8.73
CA SER A 6 11.92 -9.19 -7.32
C SER A 6 11.12 -8.10 -6.64
N CYS A 7 10.34 -7.30 -7.37
CA CYS A 7 9.45 -6.33 -6.73
C CYS A 7 8.39 -7.08 -5.91
N LYS A 8 8.51 -7.01 -4.60
CA LYS A 8 7.67 -7.77 -3.67
C LYS A 8 6.60 -6.87 -3.09
N THR A 9 5.36 -7.27 -3.24
CA THR A 9 4.23 -6.50 -2.76
C THR A 9 3.31 -7.38 -1.92
N LEU A 10 2.84 -6.82 -0.81
CA LEU A 10 1.97 -7.52 0.12
C LEU A 10 0.51 -7.36 -0.28
N LYS A 11 -0.16 -8.50 -0.39
CA LYS A 11 -1.61 -8.64 -0.59
C LYS A 11 -2.22 -7.65 -1.60
N PRO A 12 -1.69 -7.54 -2.82
CA PRO A 12 -2.36 -6.72 -3.82
C PRO A 12 -3.64 -7.41 -4.30
N ASN A 13 -4.65 -6.62 -4.61
CA ASN A 13 -5.85 -7.14 -5.25
C ASN A 13 -5.59 -7.24 -6.74
N MET A 14 -5.71 -8.44 -7.29
CA MET A 14 -5.41 -8.72 -8.69
C MET A 14 -6.63 -8.61 -9.60
N ASP A 15 -7.80 -8.24 -9.06
CA ASP A 15 -8.99 -8.05 -9.87
C ASP A 15 -8.76 -6.89 -10.85
N PRO A 16 -8.90 -7.11 -12.17
CA PRO A 16 -8.63 -6.08 -13.18
C PRO A 16 -9.39 -4.77 -12.98
N LYS A 17 -10.51 -4.78 -12.28
CA LYS A 17 -11.30 -3.57 -12.05
C LYS A 17 -10.56 -2.50 -11.24
N TYR A 18 -9.54 -2.89 -10.45
CA TYR A 18 -8.76 -1.96 -9.66
C TYR A 18 -7.58 -1.34 -10.42
N TRP A 19 -7.30 -1.84 -11.62
CA TRP A 19 -6.11 -1.43 -12.37
C TRP A 19 -6.51 -0.76 -13.68
N ALA A 20 -5.83 0.33 -14.01
CA ALA A 20 -6.15 1.14 -15.18
C ALA A 20 -5.88 0.40 -16.49
N ALA A 21 -4.86 -0.44 -16.52
CA ALA A 21 -4.48 -1.21 -17.70
C ALA A 21 -4.17 -2.64 -17.30
N LEU A 22 -2.89 -3.00 -17.20
CA LEU A 22 -2.49 -4.33 -16.79
C LEU A 22 -2.07 -4.31 -15.32
N VAL A 23 -2.33 -5.41 -14.63
CA VAL A 23 -1.82 -5.59 -13.28
C VAL A 23 -0.29 -5.67 -13.36
N PRO A 24 0.44 -4.85 -12.59
CA PRO A 24 1.91 -4.88 -12.65
C PRO A 24 2.48 -6.24 -12.29
N PRO A 25 3.60 -6.65 -12.92
CA PRO A 25 4.23 -7.96 -12.67
C PRO A 25 5.08 -7.95 -11.40
N PHE A 26 4.45 -7.92 -10.24
CA PHE A 26 5.15 -7.99 -8.97
C PHE A 26 4.87 -9.32 -8.26
N LYS A 27 5.77 -9.72 -7.38
CA LYS A 27 5.59 -10.89 -6.54
C LYS A 27 4.62 -10.57 -5.42
N ARG A 28 3.61 -11.41 -5.27
CA ARG A 28 2.60 -11.26 -4.23
C ARG A 28 2.93 -12.15 -3.05
N THR A 29 2.77 -11.61 -1.86
CA THR A 29 2.91 -12.38 -0.63
C THR A 29 1.80 -11.98 0.32
N PHE A 30 1.21 -12.95 0.99
CA PHE A 30 0.20 -12.69 1.99
C PHE A 30 0.81 -12.72 3.39
N ARG A 31 0.44 -11.74 4.20
CA ARG A 31 0.65 -11.74 5.65
C ARG A 31 -0.62 -11.20 6.28
N SER A 32 -1.08 -11.83 7.34
CA SER A 32 -2.20 -11.32 8.10
C SER A 32 -1.78 -10.07 8.88
N SER A 33 -2.75 -9.27 9.29
CA SER A 33 -2.55 -8.01 10.01
C SER A 33 -2.00 -6.87 9.14
N LEU A 34 -2.81 -5.83 9.00
CA LEU A 34 -2.40 -4.60 8.30
C LEU A 34 -1.19 -3.95 8.97
N ALA A 35 -1.16 -3.92 10.29
CA ALA A 35 -0.04 -3.35 11.02
C ALA A 35 1.27 -4.08 10.73
N TYR A 36 1.22 -5.41 10.69
CA TYR A 36 2.40 -6.20 10.37
C TYR A 36 2.88 -5.96 8.94
N ARG A 37 1.94 -5.90 8.00
CA ARG A 37 2.28 -5.64 6.59
C ARG A 37 2.94 -4.28 6.42
N LEU A 38 2.41 -3.25 7.07
CA LEU A 38 3.00 -1.92 7.03
C LEU A 38 4.40 -1.90 7.65
N ALA A 39 4.58 -2.59 8.77
CA ALA A 39 5.89 -2.69 9.41
C ALA A 39 6.93 -3.37 8.51
N LEU A 40 6.52 -4.41 7.78
CA LEU A 40 7.42 -5.09 6.84
C LEU A 40 7.86 -4.18 5.70
N VAL A 41 7.00 -3.29 5.22
CA VAL A 41 7.37 -2.29 4.23
C VAL A 41 8.35 -1.28 4.86
N GLY A 42 8.07 -0.84 6.09
CA GLY A 42 8.96 0.07 6.81
C GLY A 42 10.34 -0.51 7.06
N GLU A 43 10.44 -1.82 7.28
CA GLU A 43 11.72 -2.52 7.41
C GLU A 43 12.48 -2.67 6.10
N GLY A 44 11.83 -2.46 4.97
CA GLY A 44 12.43 -2.67 3.66
C GLY A 44 12.40 -4.12 3.16
N ARG A 45 11.66 -5.00 3.83
CA ARG A 45 11.54 -6.42 3.40
C ARG A 45 10.64 -6.58 2.20
N PHE A 46 9.71 -5.67 2.01
CA PHE A 46 8.81 -5.64 0.86
C PHE A 46 8.82 -4.25 0.24
N ASP A 47 8.60 -4.20 -1.06
CA ASP A 47 8.63 -2.94 -1.80
C ASP A 47 7.34 -2.16 -1.65
N GLY A 48 6.25 -2.83 -1.38
CA GLY A 48 4.98 -2.16 -1.19
C GLY A 48 3.92 -3.03 -0.54
N MET A 49 2.87 -2.37 -0.08
CA MET A 49 1.68 -2.99 0.47
C MET A 49 0.46 -2.24 -0.06
N LEU A 50 -0.52 -2.99 -0.56
CA LEU A 50 -1.76 -2.42 -1.05
C LEU A 50 -2.94 -3.10 -0.39
N THR A 51 -3.89 -2.30 0.05
CA THR A 51 -5.23 -2.78 0.35
C THR A 51 -6.21 -1.82 -0.31
N LEU A 52 -7.12 -2.35 -1.10
CA LEU A 52 -8.00 -1.55 -1.94
C LEU A 52 -9.44 -1.53 -1.41
N ARG A 53 -9.60 -1.89 -0.16
CA ARG A 53 -10.87 -1.80 0.56
C ARG A 53 -10.75 -0.75 1.66
N PRO A 54 -11.87 -0.16 2.10
CA PRO A 54 -11.82 0.75 3.24
C PRO A 54 -11.18 0.09 4.46
N THR A 55 -10.31 0.82 5.14
CA THR A 55 -9.61 0.33 6.32
C THR A 55 -9.89 1.25 7.50
N TRP A 56 -9.99 0.65 8.70
CA TRP A 56 -10.15 1.45 9.90
C TRP A 56 -8.85 2.16 10.26
N GLU A 57 -8.96 3.41 10.68
CA GLU A 57 -7.79 4.23 11.02
C GLU A 57 -6.92 3.57 12.09
N TRP A 58 -7.54 2.96 13.10
CA TRP A 58 -6.79 2.34 14.20
C TRP A 58 -6.00 1.10 13.78
N ASP A 59 -6.31 0.52 12.63
CA ASP A 59 -5.55 -0.62 12.12
C ASP A 59 -4.29 -0.20 11.37
N VAL A 60 -4.19 1.05 10.95
CA VAL A 60 -3.13 1.49 10.04
C VAL A 60 -2.35 2.71 10.51
N ALA A 61 -2.83 3.42 11.53
CA ALA A 61 -2.21 4.68 11.95
C ALA A 61 -0.75 4.50 12.38
N ALA A 62 -0.47 3.56 13.25
CA ALA A 62 0.90 3.32 13.74
C ALA A 62 1.80 2.80 12.62
N GLY A 63 1.29 1.89 11.79
CA GLY A 63 2.04 1.35 10.67
C GLY A 63 2.35 2.42 9.62
N ALA A 64 1.41 3.32 9.36
CA ALA A 64 1.62 4.44 8.46
C ALA A 64 2.76 5.35 8.95
N LEU A 65 2.83 5.60 10.25
CA LEU A 65 3.92 6.37 10.83
C LEU A 65 5.26 5.66 10.66
N ILE A 66 5.30 4.35 10.90
CA ILE A 66 6.52 3.55 10.74
C ILE A 66 7.04 3.67 9.30
N VAL A 67 6.18 3.51 8.31
CA VAL A 67 6.58 3.61 6.90
C VAL A 67 7.08 5.02 6.58
N THR A 68 6.37 6.04 7.03
CA THR A 68 6.73 7.44 6.78
C THR A 68 8.09 7.78 7.40
N GLU A 69 8.32 7.37 8.63
CA GLU A 69 9.59 7.62 9.31
C GLU A 69 10.74 6.84 8.68
N ALA A 70 10.46 5.73 8.03
CA ALA A 70 11.46 4.97 7.29
C ALA A 70 11.74 5.55 5.90
N GLY A 71 11.11 6.65 5.53
CA GLY A 71 11.31 7.31 4.24
C GLY A 71 10.35 6.85 3.15
N GLY A 72 9.37 6.02 3.48
CA GLY A 72 8.35 5.58 2.53
C GLY A 72 7.19 6.57 2.42
N ILE A 73 6.28 6.26 1.52
CA ILE A 73 5.09 7.08 1.27
C ILE A 73 3.85 6.24 1.55
N VAL A 74 2.90 6.82 2.28
CA VAL A 74 1.62 6.21 2.58
C VAL A 74 0.51 7.09 2.06
N SER A 75 -0.41 6.51 1.31
CA SER A 75 -1.54 7.25 0.75
C SER A 75 -2.78 6.36 0.69
N ASP A 76 -3.92 6.95 0.34
CA ASP A 76 -5.08 6.18 -0.06
C ASP A 76 -4.87 5.65 -1.49
N GLN A 77 -5.87 4.94 -2.03
CA GLN A 77 -5.75 4.35 -3.37
C GLN A 77 -5.75 5.38 -4.50
N LYS A 78 -6.04 6.65 -4.21
CA LYS A 78 -5.98 7.73 -5.19
C LYS A 78 -4.72 8.56 -5.09
N GLY A 79 -3.81 8.18 -4.22
CA GLY A 79 -2.55 8.90 -4.02
C GLY A 79 -2.63 10.07 -3.08
N GLN A 80 -3.78 10.30 -2.44
CA GLN A 80 -3.93 11.37 -1.46
C GLN A 80 -3.36 10.94 -0.12
N ALA A 81 -2.73 11.86 0.59
CA ALA A 81 -2.18 11.57 1.90
C ALA A 81 -3.25 11.01 2.85
N ALA A 82 -2.88 10.00 3.63
CA ALA A 82 -3.77 9.43 4.62
C ALA A 82 -4.03 10.48 5.72
N VAL A 83 -5.31 10.77 5.94
CA VAL A 83 -5.74 11.74 6.95
C VAL A 83 -6.48 10.98 8.04
N PHE A 84 -6.09 11.22 9.29
CA PHE A 84 -6.65 10.53 10.45
C PHE A 84 -7.58 11.42 11.25
N ASN A 85 -8.31 10.83 12.17
CA ASN A 85 -9.30 11.48 13.01
C ASN A 85 -10.51 11.99 12.22
N ASN A 86 -10.91 11.22 11.21
CA ASN A 86 -12.11 11.52 10.45
C ASN A 86 -13.38 11.22 11.28
N PRO A 87 -14.48 11.94 11.04
CA PRO A 87 -15.76 11.60 11.70
C PRO A 87 -16.18 10.16 11.47
N HIS A 88 -15.99 9.62 10.25
CA HIS A 88 -16.08 8.20 9.97
C HIS A 88 -14.64 7.68 9.87
N PRO A 89 -14.15 6.94 10.86
CA PRO A 89 -12.72 6.65 10.98
C PRO A 89 -12.24 5.55 10.04
N GLN A 90 -12.44 5.75 8.75
CA GLN A 90 -11.96 4.86 7.69
C GLN A 90 -11.15 5.63 6.67
N ILE A 91 -10.21 4.94 6.05
CA ILE A 91 -9.43 5.43 4.92
C ILE A 91 -9.79 4.58 3.72
N ASN A 92 -9.93 5.21 2.55
CA ASN A 92 -10.32 4.54 1.32
C ASN A 92 -9.12 3.81 0.71
N GLY A 93 -8.84 2.65 1.24
CA GLY A 93 -7.67 1.86 0.84
C GLY A 93 -6.38 2.37 1.48
N MET A 94 -5.30 1.67 1.24
CA MET A 94 -3.99 2.04 1.77
C MET A 94 -2.93 1.55 0.79
N VAL A 95 -2.09 2.47 0.33
CA VAL A 95 -0.94 2.15 -0.51
C VAL A 95 0.31 2.66 0.21
N ALA A 96 1.17 1.74 0.58
CA ALA A 96 2.42 2.06 1.27
C ALA A 96 3.59 1.49 0.49
N ALA A 97 4.54 2.33 0.13
CA ALA A 97 5.69 1.90 -0.65
C ALA A 97 6.81 2.93 -0.56
N GLY A 98 8.00 2.53 -0.98
CA GLY A 98 9.11 3.45 -1.19
C GLY A 98 9.08 4.00 -2.61
N GLY A 99 10.17 3.78 -3.36
CA GLY A 99 10.34 4.37 -4.69
C GLY A 99 9.31 3.98 -5.74
N ILE A 100 8.57 2.89 -5.53
CA ILE A 100 7.55 2.46 -6.50
C ILE A 100 6.16 3.05 -6.24
N HIS A 101 5.99 3.89 -5.22
CA HIS A 101 4.68 4.42 -4.83
C HIS A 101 3.97 5.11 -5.99
N ALA A 102 4.65 6.03 -6.67
CA ALA A 102 4.05 6.77 -7.77
C ALA A 102 3.61 5.84 -8.90
N ALA A 103 4.41 4.83 -9.22
CA ALA A 103 4.08 3.85 -10.26
C ALA A 103 2.87 2.99 -9.87
N LEU A 104 2.74 2.64 -8.58
CA LEU A 104 1.58 1.93 -8.09
C LEU A 104 0.31 2.75 -8.24
N ILE A 105 0.36 4.02 -7.85
CA ILE A 105 -0.79 4.93 -7.97
C ILE A 105 -1.20 5.10 -9.43
N ASP A 106 -0.23 5.29 -10.32
CA ASP A 106 -0.51 5.46 -11.75
C ASP A 106 -1.12 4.20 -12.37
N ALA A 107 -0.78 3.03 -11.86
CA ALA A 107 -1.31 1.76 -12.37
C ALA A 107 -2.73 1.46 -11.87
N LEU A 108 -3.17 2.09 -10.79
CA LEU A 108 -4.51 1.91 -10.26
C LEU A 108 -5.55 2.67 -11.08
N ALA A 109 -6.75 2.11 -11.13
CA ALA A 109 -7.84 2.73 -11.86
C ALA A 109 -8.41 3.96 -11.14
#